data_f1f9e1e1df53896841ef840d22f146fc
#
_entry.id   f1f9e1e1df53896841ef840d22f146fc
#
_cell.length_a   1.000
_cell.length_b   1.000
_cell.length_c   1.000
_cell.angle_alpha   90.00
_cell.angle_beta   90.00
_cell.angle_gamma   90.00
#
_symmetry.space_group_name_H-M   'P 1'
#
loop_
_entity.id
_entity.type
_entity.pdbx_description
1 polymer ?
#
loop_
_entity_poly.entity_id
_entity_poly.type
_entity_poly.pdbx_seq_one_letter_code
_entity_poly.pdbx_strand_id
1 'polypeptide(L)' 'MTYEDEEVRYIPNMQQNYKYLNSTKSQGQLVDIICGNENRIVFVWRKSKEMDELYKLWCERTL' A
#
# COMPACT_ATOMS: atom_id res chain seq x y z
N MET A 1 5.40 -2.98 16.89
CA MET A 1 6.33 -1.98 16.34
C MET A 1 5.53 -0.88 15.65
N THR A 2 5.89 0.36 15.89
CA THR A 2 5.18 1.51 15.33
C THR A 2 6.02 2.09 14.20
N TYR A 3 5.39 2.28 13.04
CA TYR A 3 6.05 2.91 11.90
C TYR A 3 5.76 4.41 11.94
N GLU A 4 6.69 5.21 11.48
CA GLU A 4 6.46 6.63 11.34
C GLU A 4 5.62 6.90 10.10
N ASP A 5 4.65 7.81 10.22
CA ASP A 5 3.71 8.10 9.14
C ASP A 5 4.41 8.59 7.87
N GLU A 6 5.56 9.22 8.02
CA GLU A 6 6.34 9.73 6.90
C GLU A 6 7.10 8.65 6.13
N GLU A 7 7.19 7.44 6.70
CA GLU A 7 7.93 6.32 6.08
C GLU A 7 7.01 5.30 5.42
N VAL A 8 5.77 5.22 5.84
CA VAL A 8 4.84 4.20 5.36
C VAL A 8 3.47 4.78 5.10
N ARG A 9 2.71 4.07 4.26
CA ARG A 9 1.30 4.36 4.03
C ARG A 9 0.47 3.17 4.45
N TYR A 10 -0.63 3.44 5.11
CA TYR A 10 -1.58 2.43 5.54
C TYR A 10 -2.74 2.40 4.54
N ILE A 11 -2.90 1.27 3.86
CA ILE A 11 -3.91 1.14 2.81
C ILE A 11 -4.90 0.05 3.18
N PRO A 12 -6.12 0.42 3.57
CA PRO A 12 -7.15 -0.56 3.94
C PRO A 12 -7.93 -1.09 2.74
N ASN A 13 -7.86 -0.43 1.60
CA ASN A 13 -8.63 -0.81 0.42
C ASN A 13 -8.02 -2.07 -0.20
N MET A 14 -8.73 -3.19 -0.10
CA MET A 14 -8.22 -4.48 -0.57
C MET A 14 -8.07 -4.54 -2.08
N GLN A 15 -8.95 -3.87 -2.81
CA GLN A 15 -8.85 -3.83 -4.27
C GLN A 15 -7.60 -3.09 -4.72
N GLN A 16 -7.28 -1.99 -4.06
CA GLN A 16 -6.07 -1.25 -4.30
C GLN A 16 -4.83 -2.09 -3.98
N ASN A 17 -4.85 -2.78 -2.84
CA ASN A 17 -3.75 -3.66 -2.45
C ASN A 17 -3.54 -4.78 -3.46
N TYR A 18 -4.62 -5.36 -3.95
CA TYR A 18 -4.56 -6.41 -4.96
C TYR A 18 -3.85 -5.90 -6.22
N LYS A 19 -4.23 -4.72 -6.68
CA LYS A 19 -3.60 -4.11 -7.85
C LYS A 19 -2.12 -3.84 -7.62
N TYR A 20 -1.78 -3.35 -6.43
CA TYR A 20 -0.38 -3.10 -6.08
C TYR A 20 0.43 -4.40 -6.07
N LEU A 21 -0.12 -5.46 -5.50
CA LEU A 21 0.57 -6.75 -5.44
C LEU A 21 0.88 -7.31 -6.82
N ASN A 22 0.06 -6.99 -7.81
CA ASN A 22 0.24 -7.47 -9.17
C ASN A 22 1.18 -6.58 -9.98
N SER A 23 1.64 -5.48 -9.42
CA SER A 23 2.55 -4.57 -10.11
C SER A 23 4.00 -4.91 -9.78
N THR A 24 4.87 -4.85 -10.79
CA THR A 24 6.30 -5.06 -10.56
C THR A 24 6.91 -3.92 -9.76
N LYS A 25 6.31 -2.73 -9.82
CA LYS A 25 6.81 -1.56 -9.10
C LYS A 25 6.69 -1.70 -7.58
N SER A 26 5.79 -2.56 -7.11
CA SER A 26 5.56 -2.75 -5.68
C SER A 26 6.49 -3.78 -5.04
N GLN A 27 7.34 -4.43 -5.81
CA GLN A 27 8.21 -5.46 -5.26
C GLN A 27 9.12 -4.90 -4.18
N GLY A 28 9.10 -5.55 -3.01
CA GLY A 28 9.92 -5.12 -1.89
C GLY A 28 9.38 -3.89 -1.15
N GLN A 29 8.23 -3.38 -1.54
CA GLN A 29 7.66 -2.18 -0.91
C GLN A 29 6.65 -2.49 0.20
N LEU A 30 6.16 -3.72 0.26
CA LEU A 30 5.23 -4.12 1.32
C LEU A 30 6.02 -4.34 2.61
N VAL A 31 5.69 -3.57 3.63
CA VAL A 31 6.39 -3.61 4.91
C VAL A 31 5.73 -4.59 5.87
N ASP A 32 4.39 -4.55 5.94
CA ASP A 32 3.66 -5.35 6.91
C ASP A 32 2.20 -5.47 6.49
N ILE A 33 1.52 -6.42 7.10
CA ILE A 33 0.08 -6.60 6.97
C ILE A 33 -0.45 -6.68 8.39
N ILE A 34 -1.29 -5.73 8.78
CA ILE A 34 -1.75 -5.63 10.15
C ILE A 34 -3.27 -5.73 10.22
N CYS A 35 -3.76 -6.08 11.40
CA CYS A 35 -5.18 -6.10 11.69
C CYS A 35 -5.56 -4.76 12.31
N GLY A 36 -6.37 -3.99 11.60
CA GLY A 36 -6.84 -2.70 12.08
C GLY A 36 -8.12 -2.81 12.88
N ASN A 37 -8.86 -1.71 12.96
CA ASN A 37 -10.13 -1.67 13.68
C ASN A 37 -11.15 -2.59 13.02
N GLU A 38 -12.03 -3.17 13.82
CA GLU A 38 -13.13 -4.02 13.35
C GLU A 38 -12.64 -5.22 12.54
N ASN A 39 -11.48 -5.74 12.89
CA ASN A 39 -10.88 -6.92 12.23
C ASN A 39 -10.58 -6.69 10.74
N ARG A 40 -10.42 -5.43 10.34
CA ARG A 40 -10.05 -5.13 8.97
C ARG A 40 -8.56 -5.29 8.79
N ILE A 41 -8.18 -5.88 7.67
CA ILE A 41 -6.77 -6.02 7.32
C ILE A 41 -6.30 -4.76 6.62
N VAL A 42 -5.17 -4.24 7.07
CA VAL A 42 -4.56 -3.05 6.49
C VAL A 42 -3.16 -3.41 6.03
N PHE A 43 -2.85 -3.09 4.78
CA PHE A 43 -1.51 -3.28 4.25
C PHE A 43 -0.68 -2.04 4.52
N VAL A 44 0.55 -2.26 4.95
CA VAL A 44 1.50 -1.17 5.25
C VAL A 44 2.56 -1.18 4.15
N TRP A 45 2.54 -0.15 3.33
CA TRP A 45 3.45 -0.01 2.20
C TRP A 45 4.50 1.06 2.48
N ARG A 46 5.71 0.83 2.00
CA ARG A 46 6.78 1.82 2.12
C ARG A 46 6.48 3.01 1.21
N LYS A 47 6.74 4.21 1.71
CA LYS A 47 6.66 5.40 0.87
C LYS A 47 7.86 5.45 -0.05
N SER A 48 7.63 5.47 -1.34
CA SER A 48 8.69 5.53 -2.34
C SER A 48 8.13 6.16 -3.60
N LYS A 49 9.02 6.51 -4.50
CA LYS A 49 8.64 7.08 -5.78
C LYS A 49 7.79 6.10 -6.58
N GLU A 50 8.15 4.83 -6.56
CA GLU A 50 7.42 3.78 -7.25
C GLU A 50 5.99 3.65 -6.70
N MET A 51 5.84 3.72 -5.40
CA MET A 51 4.51 3.62 -4.78
C MET A 51 3.68 4.87 -5.05
N ASP A 52 4.30 6.04 -5.14
CA ASP A 52 3.60 7.26 -5.51
C ASP A 52 3.07 7.16 -6.95
N GLU A 53 3.84 6.58 -7.84
CA GLU A 53 3.39 6.35 -9.22
C GLU A 53 2.22 5.37 -9.26
N LEU A 54 2.28 4.31 -8.46
CA LEU A 54 1.18 3.35 -8.38
C LEU A 54 -0.08 4.00 -7.84
N TYR A 55 0.07 4.84 -6.83
CA TYR A 55 -1.07 5.55 -6.26
C TYR A 55 -1.72 6.45 -7.31
N LYS A 56 -0.90 7.16 -8.08
CA LYS A 56 -1.40 8.01 -9.16
C LYS A 56 -2.17 7.19 -10.19
N LEU A 57 -1.62 6.07 -10.60
CA LEU A 57 -2.29 5.17 -11.56
C LEU A 57 -3.60 4.65 -11.00
N TRP A 58 -3.62 4.31 -9.72
CA TRP A 58 -4.83 3.87 -9.06
C TRP A 58 -5.90 4.96 -9.08
N CYS A 59 -5.53 6.19 -8.76
CA CYS A 59 -6.47 7.31 -8.75
C CYS A 59 -6.99 7.61 -10.16
N GLU A 60 -6.18 7.40 -11.17
CA GLU A 60 -6.55 7.59 -12.57
C GLU A 60 -7.28 6.39 -13.16
N ARG A 61 -7.39 5.32 -12.37
CA ARG A 61 -8.02 4.06 -12.77
C ARG A 61 -7.36 3.41 -13.99
N THR A 62 -6.05 3.57 -14.08
CA THR A 62 -5.26 2.96 -15.14
C THR A 62 -4.42 1.79 -14.65
N LEU A 63 -4.50 1.53 -13.36
CA LEU A 63 -3.75 0.42 -12.75
C LEU A 63 -4.48 -0.91 -12.91
#